data_fb5c39c2454fff291bf02acb32c8ee62
#
_entry.id   fb5c39c2454fff291bf02acb32c8ee62
#
_cell.length_a   1.000
_cell.length_b   1.000
_cell.length_c   1.000
_cell.angle_alpha   90.00
_cell.angle_beta   90.00
_cell.angle_gamma   90.00
#
_symmetry.space_group_name_H-M   'P 1'
#
loop_
_entity.id
_entity.type
_entity.pdbx_description
1 polymer ?
#
loop_
_entity_poly.entity_id
_entity_poly.type
_entity_poly.pdbx_seq_one_letter_code
_entity_poly.pdbx_strand_id
1 'polypeptide(L)'
;RKAVELAARGAGLERSLAALARAVRALNEAVRGLAVRTLEEEEALWRSLVLEVARELRVPPKELLPWRYYRFMRPAPGAERLLRRLKARGLKVGVLSNTLPRLRESLAHHGLARYVDGFFASCALGVAKPDPRAFLLALEGLGLAPEETLYLDDDPENVEAARRLGLRAEVYAPI
;
A
#
# COMPACT_ATOMS: atom_id res chain seq x y z
N ARG A 1 18.57 1.20 3.17
CA ARG A 1 19.24 -0.01 2.65
C ARG A 1 19.57 0.13 1.16
N LYS A 2 18.57 0.38 0.26
CA LYS A 2 18.81 0.50 -1.19
C LYS A 2 19.77 1.63 -1.57
N ALA A 3 19.71 2.78 -0.90
CA ALA A 3 20.64 3.88 -1.11
C ALA A 3 22.09 3.47 -0.80
N VAL A 4 22.29 2.68 0.25
CA VAL A 4 23.62 2.16 0.64
C VAL A 4 24.14 1.18 -0.41
N GLU A 5 23.29 0.29 -0.93
CA GLU A 5 23.65 -0.64 -2.01
C GLU A 5 24.06 0.11 -3.28
N LEU A 6 23.33 1.17 -3.66
CA LEU A 6 23.63 2.00 -4.83
C LEU A 6 24.90 2.83 -4.62
N ALA A 7 25.11 3.37 -3.41
CA ALA A 7 26.33 4.08 -3.04
C ALA A 7 27.57 3.19 -3.13
N ALA A 8 27.47 1.95 -2.67
CA ALA A 8 28.54 0.96 -2.75
C ALA A 8 28.93 0.61 -4.21
N ARG A 9 28.06 0.91 -5.17
CA ARG A 9 28.29 0.74 -6.63
C ARG A 9 28.83 2.01 -7.31
N GLY A 10 29.27 3.01 -6.54
CA GLY A 10 29.90 4.22 -7.06
C GLY A 10 28.98 5.42 -7.29
N ALA A 11 27.68 5.30 -7.00
CA ALA A 11 26.71 6.40 -7.22
C ALA A 11 26.81 7.53 -6.17
N GLY A 12 27.47 7.30 -5.03
CA GLY A 12 27.49 8.21 -3.89
C GLY A 12 26.21 8.17 -3.05
N LEU A 13 26.33 8.25 -1.73
CA LEU A 13 25.20 8.08 -0.82
C LEU A 13 24.18 9.22 -0.94
N GLU A 14 24.61 10.47 -0.93
CA GLU A 14 23.72 11.64 -1.04
C GLU A 14 22.92 11.64 -2.34
N ARG A 15 23.58 11.37 -3.48
CA ARG A 15 22.93 11.27 -4.78
C ARG A 15 21.90 10.14 -4.78
N SER A 16 22.22 8.97 -4.21
CA SER A 16 21.33 7.83 -4.12
C SER A 16 20.11 8.13 -3.25
N LEU A 17 20.30 8.81 -2.12
CA LEU A 17 19.20 9.25 -1.26
C LEU A 17 18.29 10.26 -1.97
N ALA A 18 18.87 11.26 -2.64
CA ALA A 18 18.12 12.28 -3.36
C ALA A 18 17.28 11.67 -4.51
N ALA A 19 17.85 10.78 -5.31
CA ALA A 19 17.15 10.09 -6.39
C ALA A 19 15.99 9.23 -5.87
N LEU A 20 16.20 8.46 -4.81
CA LEU A 20 15.19 7.64 -4.18
C LEU A 20 14.07 8.48 -3.55
N ALA A 21 14.42 9.61 -2.91
CA ALA A 21 13.44 10.53 -2.34
C ALA A 21 12.53 11.14 -3.42
N ARG A 22 13.07 11.47 -4.60
CA ARG A 22 12.27 11.94 -5.75
C ARG A 22 11.31 10.86 -6.23
N ALA A 23 11.80 9.64 -6.43
CA ALA A 23 10.97 8.52 -6.83
C ALA A 23 9.82 8.25 -5.85
N VAL A 24 10.09 8.33 -4.54
CA VAL A 24 9.07 8.18 -3.49
C VAL A 24 8.05 9.33 -3.55
N ARG A 25 8.49 10.58 -3.78
CA ARG A 25 7.55 11.70 -3.96
C ARG A 25 6.64 11.50 -5.16
N ALA A 26 7.19 11.15 -6.32
CA ALA A 26 6.40 10.88 -7.52
C ALA A 26 5.39 9.74 -7.32
N LEU A 27 5.79 8.69 -6.59
CA LEU A 27 4.89 7.61 -6.20
C LEU A 27 3.74 8.09 -5.31
N ASN A 28 4.05 8.89 -4.30
CA ASN A 28 3.03 9.45 -3.40
C ASN A 28 2.08 10.40 -4.14
N GLU A 29 2.59 11.19 -5.07
CA GLU A 29 1.76 12.06 -5.94
C GLU A 29 0.82 11.23 -6.83
N ALA A 30 1.31 10.15 -7.43
CA ALA A 30 0.50 9.25 -8.22
C ALA A 30 -0.62 8.59 -7.39
N VAL A 31 -0.34 8.21 -6.14
CA VAL A 31 -1.34 7.66 -5.21
C VAL A 31 -2.36 8.72 -4.81
N ARG A 32 -1.91 9.91 -4.41
CA ARG A 32 -2.81 11.01 -3.99
C ARG A 32 -3.70 11.49 -5.13
N GLY A 33 -3.15 11.59 -6.34
CA GLY A 33 -3.88 11.98 -7.54
C GLY A 33 -4.74 10.87 -8.16
N LEU A 34 -4.72 9.65 -7.59
CA LEU A 34 -5.39 8.47 -8.15
C LEU A 34 -5.08 8.26 -9.63
N ALA A 35 -3.85 8.58 -10.03
CA ALA A 35 -3.42 8.63 -11.43
C ALA A 35 -3.18 7.25 -12.06
N VAL A 36 -3.12 6.19 -11.24
CA VAL A 36 -2.79 4.82 -11.64
C VAL A 36 -3.94 3.90 -11.26
N ARG A 37 -4.70 3.42 -12.23
CA ARG A 37 -5.95 2.68 -12.02
C ARG A 37 -5.82 1.18 -12.26
N THR A 38 -4.87 0.77 -13.11
CA THR A 38 -4.67 -0.61 -13.54
C THR A 38 -3.29 -1.14 -13.18
N LEU A 39 -3.14 -2.47 -13.26
CA LEU A 39 -1.84 -3.12 -13.03
C LEU A 39 -0.81 -2.75 -14.11
N GLU A 40 -1.27 -2.51 -15.34
CA GLU A 40 -0.41 -2.10 -16.46
C GLU A 40 0.11 -0.67 -16.26
N GLU A 41 -0.76 0.25 -15.84
CA GLU A 41 -0.37 1.63 -15.51
C GLU A 41 0.61 1.65 -14.32
N GLU A 42 0.40 0.81 -13.32
CA GLU A 42 1.35 0.66 -12.22
C GLU A 42 2.70 0.13 -12.71
N GLU A 43 2.71 -0.84 -13.61
CA GLU A 43 3.94 -1.36 -14.20
C GLU A 43 4.68 -0.28 -14.99
N ALA A 44 3.94 0.53 -15.77
CA ALA A 44 4.50 1.64 -16.54
C ALA A 44 5.11 2.70 -15.61
N LEU A 45 4.42 3.06 -14.51
CA LEU A 45 4.94 3.98 -13.49
C LEU A 45 6.26 3.45 -12.90
N TRP A 46 6.29 2.19 -12.46
CA TRP A 46 7.50 1.61 -11.89
C TRP A 46 8.66 1.58 -12.87
N ARG A 47 8.40 1.26 -14.14
CA ARG A 47 9.41 1.27 -15.20
C ARG A 47 9.96 2.67 -15.42
N SER A 48 9.11 3.69 -15.47
CA SER A 48 9.52 5.08 -15.62
C SER A 48 10.42 5.53 -14.46
N LEU A 49 10.00 5.30 -13.22
CA LEU A 49 10.78 5.64 -12.03
C LEU A 49 12.15 4.95 -11.99
N VAL A 50 12.19 3.67 -12.36
CA VAL A 50 13.46 2.92 -12.44
C VAL A 50 14.40 3.49 -13.48
N LEU A 51 13.88 3.83 -14.67
CA LEU A 51 14.71 4.42 -15.75
C LEU A 51 15.24 5.80 -15.37
N GLU A 52 14.44 6.61 -14.69
CA GLU A 52 14.85 7.93 -14.20
C GLU A 52 15.96 7.81 -13.15
N VAL A 53 15.76 6.99 -12.11
CA VAL A 53 16.77 6.73 -11.07
C VAL A 53 18.05 6.13 -11.68
N ALA A 54 17.93 5.18 -12.60
CA ALA A 54 19.07 4.56 -13.25
C ALA A 54 19.91 5.57 -14.05
N ARG A 55 19.24 6.46 -14.80
CA ARG A 55 19.90 7.53 -15.57
C ARG A 55 20.63 8.50 -14.64
N GLU A 56 19.97 8.94 -13.57
CA GLU A 56 20.56 9.88 -12.63
C GLU A 56 21.78 9.30 -11.92
N LEU A 57 21.69 8.05 -11.48
CA LEU A 57 22.75 7.37 -10.77
C LEU A 57 23.83 6.76 -11.68
N ARG A 58 23.61 6.80 -13.01
CA ARG A 58 24.48 6.19 -14.02
C ARG A 58 24.71 4.69 -13.78
N VAL A 59 23.64 3.98 -13.37
CA VAL A 59 23.64 2.53 -13.18
C VAL A 59 22.74 1.85 -14.22
N PRO A 60 23.05 0.62 -14.66
CA PRO A 60 22.17 -0.11 -15.57
C PRO A 60 20.79 -0.32 -14.97
N PRO A 61 19.67 -0.05 -15.70
CA PRO A 61 18.32 -0.24 -15.19
C PRO A 61 18.03 -1.65 -14.66
N LYS A 62 18.65 -2.67 -15.26
CA LYS A 62 18.52 -4.08 -14.82
C LYS A 62 18.94 -4.31 -13.37
N GLU A 63 19.79 -3.46 -12.81
CA GLU A 63 20.24 -3.56 -11.42
C GLU A 63 19.20 -3.05 -10.43
N LEU A 64 18.25 -2.23 -10.89
CA LEU A 64 17.15 -1.71 -10.10
C LEU A 64 15.87 -2.54 -10.27
N LEU A 65 15.75 -3.33 -11.32
CA LEU A 65 14.59 -4.18 -11.60
C LEU A 65 14.71 -5.56 -10.90
N PRO A 66 13.59 -6.14 -10.44
CA PRO A 66 12.26 -5.56 -10.34
C PRO A 66 12.12 -4.77 -9.02
N TRP A 67 12.07 -3.45 -9.11
CA TRP A 67 11.89 -2.60 -7.94
C TRP A 67 10.39 -2.54 -7.58
N ARG A 68 10.06 -2.95 -6.36
CA ARG A 68 8.70 -2.92 -5.82
C ARG A 68 8.76 -2.46 -4.37
N TYR A 69 7.93 -1.48 -4.01
CA TYR A 69 7.92 -0.87 -2.69
C TYR A 69 7.70 -1.90 -1.55
N TYR A 70 6.80 -2.86 -1.75
CA TYR A 70 6.48 -3.86 -0.74
C TYR A 70 7.65 -4.77 -0.34
N ARG A 71 8.69 -4.89 -1.17
CA ARG A 71 9.92 -5.62 -0.81
C ARG A 71 10.72 -4.95 0.29
N PHE A 72 10.47 -3.66 0.54
CA PHE A 72 11.12 -2.86 1.58
C PHE A 72 10.25 -2.64 2.81
N MET A 73 8.98 -3.03 2.74
CA MET A 73 8.04 -3.00 3.87
C MET A 73 8.17 -4.27 4.70
N ARG A 74 7.66 -4.20 5.90
CA ARG A 74 7.52 -5.36 6.79
C ARG A 74 6.15 -5.33 7.42
N PRO A 75 5.50 -6.48 7.57
CA PRO A 75 4.27 -6.58 8.36
C PRO A 75 4.51 -6.09 9.80
N ALA A 76 3.50 -5.47 10.38
CA ALA A 76 3.53 -5.13 11.79
C ALA A 76 3.70 -6.40 12.65
N PRO A 77 4.42 -6.33 13.77
CA PRO A 77 4.57 -7.46 14.69
C PRO A 77 3.21 -8.05 15.07
N GLY A 78 3.06 -9.35 14.92
CA GLY A 78 1.81 -10.05 15.25
C GLY A 78 0.70 -9.99 14.19
N ALA A 79 0.86 -9.27 13.07
CA ALA A 79 -0.16 -9.14 12.03
C ALA A 79 -0.65 -10.50 11.52
N GLU A 80 0.25 -11.42 11.15
CA GLU A 80 -0.14 -12.75 10.70
C GLU A 80 -0.91 -13.53 11.77
N ARG A 81 -0.47 -13.47 13.02
CA ARG A 81 -1.15 -14.15 14.14
C ARG A 81 -2.56 -13.63 14.33
N LEU A 82 -2.75 -12.30 14.24
CA LEU A 82 -4.07 -11.68 14.33
C LEU A 82 -4.98 -12.14 13.19
N LEU A 83 -4.53 -11.99 11.95
CA LEU A 83 -5.31 -12.36 10.76
C LEU A 83 -5.73 -13.85 10.79
N ARG A 84 -4.81 -14.74 11.14
CA ARG A 84 -5.09 -16.17 11.31
C ARG A 84 -6.18 -16.41 12.36
N ARG A 85 -6.13 -15.72 13.51
CA ARG A 85 -7.15 -15.84 14.58
C ARG A 85 -8.51 -15.32 14.14
N LEU A 86 -8.57 -14.24 13.36
CA LEU A 86 -9.82 -13.71 12.79
C LEU A 86 -10.44 -14.74 11.83
N LYS A 87 -9.64 -15.29 10.94
CA LYS A 87 -10.10 -16.33 9.98
C LYS A 87 -10.56 -17.62 10.69
N ALA A 88 -9.86 -18.04 11.74
CA ALA A 88 -10.27 -19.21 12.54
C ALA A 88 -11.63 -19.02 13.26
N ARG A 89 -12.08 -17.76 13.42
CA ARG A 89 -13.40 -17.41 13.95
C ARG A 89 -14.47 -17.21 12.88
N GLY A 90 -14.15 -17.51 11.63
CA GLY A 90 -15.07 -17.33 10.49
C GLY A 90 -15.32 -15.89 10.07
N LEU A 91 -14.51 -14.93 10.56
CA LEU A 91 -14.67 -13.53 10.22
C LEU A 91 -14.18 -13.24 8.80
N LYS A 92 -14.91 -12.37 8.10
CA LYS A 92 -14.42 -11.75 6.86
C LYS A 92 -13.39 -10.68 7.18
N VAL A 93 -12.34 -10.63 6.38
CA VAL A 93 -11.23 -9.66 6.53
C VAL A 93 -11.05 -8.92 5.23
N GLY A 94 -11.16 -7.59 5.26
CA GLY A 94 -10.86 -6.70 4.15
C GLY A 94 -9.66 -5.81 4.44
N VAL A 95 -8.96 -5.39 3.40
CA VAL A 95 -7.90 -4.37 3.50
C VAL A 95 -8.25 -3.22 2.56
N LEU A 96 -8.54 -2.04 3.14
CA LEU A 96 -8.77 -0.78 2.44
C LEU A 96 -7.55 0.13 2.65
N SER A 97 -6.84 0.47 1.58
CA SER A 97 -5.58 1.21 1.64
C SER A 97 -5.48 2.30 0.57
N ASN A 98 -4.96 3.48 0.96
CA ASN A 98 -4.58 4.52 0.00
C ASN A 98 -3.25 4.12 -0.65
N THR A 99 -3.34 3.37 -1.76
CA THR A 99 -2.18 2.74 -2.41
C THR A 99 -2.44 2.41 -3.89
N LEU A 100 -1.39 1.96 -4.56
CA LEU A 100 -1.41 1.46 -5.94
C LEU A 100 -2.18 0.14 -6.08
N PRO A 101 -2.60 -0.25 -7.29
CA PRO A 101 -3.44 -1.42 -7.55
C PRO A 101 -2.89 -2.76 -7.04
N ARG A 102 -1.56 -2.98 -6.96
CA ARG A 102 -0.93 -4.24 -6.54
C ARG A 102 -1.00 -4.52 -5.03
N LEU A 103 -2.06 -4.09 -4.37
CA LEU A 103 -2.26 -4.33 -2.93
C LEU A 103 -2.26 -5.83 -2.59
N ARG A 104 -2.93 -6.66 -3.42
CA ARG A 104 -2.98 -8.12 -3.21
C ARG A 104 -1.60 -8.76 -3.32
N GLU A 105 -0.81 -8.40 -4.31
CA GLU A 105 0.56 -8.90 -4.51
C GLU A 105 1.48 -8.45 -3.38
N SER A 106 1.29 -7.23 -2.87
CA SER A 106 2.01 -6.72 -1.71
C SER A 106 1.78 -7.60 -0.47
N LEU A 107 0.51 -7.91 -0.18
CA LEU A 107 0.16 -8.79 0.95
C LEU A 107 0.58 -10.24 0.69
N ALA A 108 0.53 -10.72 -0.55
CA ALA A 108 0.97 -12.06 -0.93
C ALA A 108 2.48 -12.23 -0.74
N HIS A 109 3.28 -11.19 -1.06
CA HIS A 109 4.73 -11.20 -0.84
C HIS A 109 5.10 -11.47 0.63
N HIS A 110 4.25 -11.03 1.56
CA HIS A 110 4.43 -11.24 3.00
C HIS A 110 3.63 -12.42 3.55
N GLY A 111 3.01 -13.24 2.69
CA GLY A 111 2.23 -14.40 3.10
C GLY A 111 0.88 -14.07 3.76
N LEU A 112 0.43 -12.80 3.72
CA LEU A 112 -0.78 -12.33 4.40
C LEU A 112 -2.05 -12.42 3.54
N ALA A 113 -1.93 -12.42 2.20
CA ALA A 113 -3.07 -12.40 1.29
C ALA A 113 -4.04 -13.59 1.50
N ARG A 114 -3.55 -14.74 1.97
CA ARG A 114 -4.35 -15.94 2.26
C ARG A 114 -5.38 -15.76 3.38
N TYR A 115 -5.24 -14.71 4.18
CA TYR A 115 -6.14 -14.39 5.29
C TYR A 115 -7.12 -13.26 4.95
N VAL A 116 -7.07 -12.71 3.73
CA VAL A 116 -7.83 -11.54 3.32
C VAL A 116 -8.84 -11.92 2.25
N ASP A 117 -10.11 -11.56 2.47
CA ASP A 117 -11.23 -11.83 1.57
C ASP A 117 -11.46 -10.72 0.54
N GLY A 118 -11.08 -9.46 0.88
CA GLY A 118 -11.23 -8.30 -0.01
C GLY A 118 -10.03 -7.36 0.02
N PHE A 119 -9.62 -6.87 -1.17
CA PHE A 119 -8.48 -5.98 -1.37
C PHE A 119 -8.95 -4.71 -2.08
N PHE A 120 -8.89 -3.57 -1.38
CA PHE A 120 -9.44 -2.30 -1.85
C PHE A 120 -8.35 -1.24 -1.87
N ALA A 121 -7.66 -1.12 -3.01
CA ALA A 121 -6.65 -0.11 -3.24
C ALA A 121 -7.31 1.18 -3.76
N SER A 122 -7.03 2.33 -3.16
CA SER A 122 -7.64 3.62 -3.55
C SER A 122 -7.46 3.94 -5.03
N CYS A 123 -6.29 3.66 -5.59
CA CYS A 123 -6.03 3.87 -7.01
C CYS A 123 -6.95 3.01 -7.88
N ALA A 124 -7.15 1.72 -7.56
CA ALA A 124 -8.04 0.85 -8.30
C ALA A 124 -9.53 1.24 -8.13
N LEU A 125 -9.92 1.66 -6.91
CA LEU A 125 -11.27 2.15 -6.62
C LEU A 125 -11.58 3.50 -7.28
N GLY A 126 -10.55 4.34 -7.50
CA GLY A 126 -10.69 5.73 -7.96
C GLY A 126 -11.21 6.68 -6.90
N VAL A 127 -11.10 6.29 -5.64
CA VAL A 127 -11.45 7.08 -4.47
C VAL A 127 -10.56 6.65 -3.30
N ALA A 128 -10.17 7.60 -2.45
CA ALA A 128 -9.26 7.39 -1.33
C ALA A 128 -9.94 7.74 -0.01
N LYS A 129 -9.55 7.08 1.06
CA LYS A 129 -9.90 7.51 2.42
C LYS A 129 -9.35 8.93 2.65
N PRO A 130 -10.05 9.80 3.37
CA PRO A 130 -11.26 9.58 4.18
C PRO A 130 -12.60 9.74 3.45
N ASP A 131 -12.63 9.78 2.11
CA ASP A 131 -13.89 9.88 1.36
C ASP A 131 -14.82 8.71 1.72
N PRO A 132 -16.09 8.98 2.13
CA PRO A 132 -17.07 7.95 2.50
C PRO A 132 -17.24 6.86 1.44
N ARG A 133 -17.14 7.20 0.16
CA ARG A 133 -17.30 6.26 -0.95
C ARG A 133 -16.27 5.13 -0.92
N ALA A 134 -15.05 5.39 -0.43
CA ALA A 134 -14.03 4.36 -0.32
C ALA A 134 -14.45 3.24 0.64
N PHE A 135 -15.06 3.60 1.77
CA PHE A 135 -15.56 2.65 2.77
C PHE A 135 -16.78 1.89 2.24
N LEU A 136 -17.72 2.59 1.61
CA LEU A 136 -18.94 1.98 1.06
C LEU A 136 -18.61 0.94 -0.02
N LEU A 137 -17.67 1.23 -0.93
CA LEU A 137 -17.21 0.28 -1.94
C LEU A 137 -16.53 -0.94 -1.32
N ALA A 138 -15.77 -0.75 -0.23
CA ALA A 138 -15.15 -1.87 0.48
C ALA A 138 -16.19 -2.75 1.19
N LEU A 139 -17.19 -2.15 1.83
CA LEU A 139 -18.28 -2.86 2.48
C LEU A 139 -19.12 -3.65 1.46
N GLU A 140 -19.48 -3.02 0.33
CA GLU A 140 -20.19 -3.65 -0.78
C GLU A 140 -19.39 -4.85 -1.32
N GLY A 141 -18.10 -4.67 -1.59
CA GLY A 141 -17.23 -5.75 -2.09
C GLY A 141 -17.04 -6.90 -1.10
N LEU A 142 -17.24 -6.68 0.19
CA LEU A 142 -17.24 -7.72 1.22
C LEU A 142 -18.65 -8.29 1.49
N GLY A 143 -19.71 -7.62 1.03
CA GLY A 143 -21.08 -7.96 1.36
C GLY A 143 -21.35 -7.84 2.87
N LEU A 144 -20.94 -6.71 3.47
CA LEU A 144 -21.10 -6.42 4.91
C LEU A 144 -21.83 -5.10 5.12
N ALA A 145 -22.60 -5.03 6.21
CA ALA A 145 -23.19 -3.79 6.69
C ALA A 145 -22.19 -3.01 7.58
N PRO A 146 -22.29 -1.66 7.64
CA PRO A 146 -21.41 -0.84 8.49
C PRO A 146 -21.41 -1.28 9.96
N GLU A 147 -22.58 -1.53 10.53
CA GLU A 147 -22.78 -1.91 11.95
C GLU A 147 -22.18 -3.28 12.33
N GLU A 148 -21.96 -4.14 11.33
CA GLU A 148 -21.33 -5.46 11.50
C GLU A 148 -19.81 -5.39 11.43
N THR A 149 -19.26 -4.23 11.04
CA THR A 149 -17.86 -4.08 10.68
C THR A 149 -17.07 -3.34 11.76
N LEU A 150 -15.92 -3.91 12.15
CA LEU A 150 -14.88 -3.22 12.89
C LEU A 150 -13.81 -2.72 11.91
N TYR A 151 -13.56 -1.43 11.93
CA TYR A 151 -12.52 -0.78 11.14
C TYR A 151 -11.36 -0.33 12.03
N LEU A 152 -10.14 -0.59 11.60
CA LEU A 152 -8.91 -0.20 12.30
C LEU A 152 -8.00 0.55 11.32
N ASP A 153 -7.52 1.72 11.74
CA ASP A 153 -6.61 2.56 10.94
C ASP A 153 -5.71 3.36 11.89
N ASP A 154 -4.51 3.70 11.46
CA ASP A 154 -3.57 4.54 12.22
C ASP A 154 -3.85 6.04 12.04
N ASP A 155 -4.65 6.42 11.04
CA ASP A 155 -5.06 7.80 10.80
C ASP A 155 -6.41 8.09 11.47
N PRO A 156 -6.46 9.00 12.47
CA PRO A 156 -7.70 9.38 13.16
C PRO A 156 -8.77 9.96 12.23
N GLU A 157 -8.38 10.62 11.12
CA GLU A 157 -9.34 11.18 10.15
C GLU A 157 -10.09 10.07 9.43
N ASN A 158 -9.40 9.00 9.05
CA ASN A 158 -10.02 7.81 8.46
C ASN A 158 -10.96 7.11 9.44
N VAL A 159 -10.55 7.00 10.70
CA VAL A 159 -11.38 6.39 11.76
C VAL A 159 -12.66 7.18 11.98
N GLU A 160 -12.57 8.50 12.03
CA GLU A 160 -13.73 9.37 12.22
C GLU A 160 -14.68 9.31 11.00
N ALA A 161 -14.15 9.24 9.78
CA ALA A 161 -14.95 9.05 8.57
C ALA A 161 -15.71 7.72 8.60
N ALA A 162 -15.06 6.64 9.03
CA ALA A 162 -15.70 5.33 9.19
C ALA A 162 -16.84 5.34 10.24
N ARG A 163 -16.63 6.01 11.40
CA ARG A 163 -17.64 6.16 12.44
C ARG A 163 -18.90 6.87 11.96
N ARG A 164 -18.73 7.94 11.15
CA ARG A 164 -19.87 8.67 10.56
C ARG A 164 -20.74 7.81 9.65
N LEU A 165 -20.18 6.73 9.10
CA LEU A 165 -20.89 5.75 8.29
C LEU A 165 -21.54 4.62 9.12
N GLY A 166 -21.39 4.63 10.45
CA GLY A 166 -21.93 3.62 11.33
C GLY A 166 -21.02 2.40 11.59
N LEU A 167 -19.78 2.41 11.10
CA LEU A 167 -18.82 1.38 11.45
C LEU A 167 -18.37 1.54 12.90
N ARG A 168 -18.10 0.44 13.58
CA ARG A 168 -17.26 0.48 14.78
C ARG A 168 -15.83 0.71 14.32
N ALA A 169 -15.19 1.81 14.77
CA ALA A 169 -13.87 2.16 14.28
C ALA A 169 -12.96 2.65 15.41
N GLU A 170 -11.72 2.20 15.39
CA GLU A 170 -10.70 2.51 16.40
C GLU A 170 -9.36 2.86 15.75
N VAL A 171 -8.64 3.79 16.40
CA VAL A 171 -7.28 4.14 15.99
C VAL A 171 -6.35 3.01 16.41
N TYR A 172 -5.66 2.41 15.43
CA TYR A 172 -4.64 1.41 15.65
C TYR A 172 -3.31 2.09 15.96
N ALA A 173 -2.82 1.90 17.18
CA ALA A 173 -1.46 2.26 17.55
C ALA A 173 -0.59 0.99 17.57
N PRO A 174 0.44 0.87 16.71
CA PRO A 174 1.39 -0.23 16.84
C PRO A 174 2.15 -0.12 18.19
N ILE A 175 2.20 -1.24 18.91
CA ILE A 175 2.96 -1.40 20.16
C ILE A 175 4.45 -1.58 19.84
#